data_cd40df83c7249cdddd6cff50d3cc2b7e
#
_entry.id   cd40df83c7249cdddd6cff50d3cc2b7e
#
_cell.length_a   1.000
_cell.length_b   1.000
_cell.length_c   1.000
_cell.angle_alpha   90.00
_cell.angle_beta   90.00
_cell.angle_gamma   90.00
#
_symmetry.space_group_name_H-M   'P 1'
#
loop_
_entity.id
_entity.type
_entity.pdbx_description
1 polymer ?
#
loop_
_entity_poly.entity_id
_entity_poly.type
_entity_poly.pdbx_seq_one_letter_code
_entity_poly.pdbx_strand_id
1 'polypeptide(L)'
;MNKKRLASVATSLVISSSALGAELSLLSNLEIEGDARVRGISTSGITSNSDKAKETYDSRIRINLNTTTDSGVKIHSRVVLDNDTWGKTSDKNVEWDEASVLVPLKDFFVYAGRVNDTYGTPFYGSHNDKIDLAFIGYTGIENTLLYGFDYKAVEGAYNSSNGQLGSSTGDGDYDAYGLGGQITIDKLLLGGRYVSLQDNRSDDGGKTFRDTKGFFVDAFASGEIAGLELQAQIQQNGGDKYSGGKKVDLEALGMYLNVAKQFDRLKIGAIAISTEDGYVAGGDLEASYLTSPTNGAIATLGRVGGYGDTVLLSGQVKYDINPELLIEATIASHSIKKATLNSLNKDLEITEYNLGLQYKIAKDVTYKIQYAAASFDQGNLDDIQNAMHSINIKF
;
A
#
# COMPACT_ATOMS: atom_id res chain seq x y z
N MET A 1 -7.50 -11.25 -26.07
CA MET A 1 -7.41 -12.46 -25.24
C MET A 1 -8.68 -13.30 -25.41
N ASN A 2 -8.57 -14.58 -25.67
CA ASN A 2 -9.70 -15.41 -26.12
C ASN A 2 -10.55 -15.81 -24.88
N LYS A 3 -11.83 -15.42 -24.83
CA LYS A 3 -12.77 -15.76 -23.71
C LYS A 3 -12.73 -17.23 -23.29
N LYS A 4 -12.39 -18.14 -24.23
CA LYS A 4 -12.22 -19.58 -23.97
C LYS A 4 -11.01 -19.90 -23.07
N ARG A 5 -9.95 -19.08 -23.03
CA ARG A 5 -8.79 -19.29 -22.15
C ARG A 5 -9.06 -18.82 -20.72
N LEU A 6 -9.81 -17.72 -20.54
CA LEU A 6 -10.25 -17.29 -19.20
C LEU A 6 -11.19 -18.32 -18.56
N ALA A 7 -12.15 -18.83 -19.33
CA ALA A 7 -13.05 -19.88 -18.88
C ALA A 7 -12.31 -21.19 -18.52
N SER A 8 -11.23 -21.52 -19.27
CA SER A 8 -10.40 -22.69 -19.01
C SER A 8 -9.60 -22.60 -17.70
N VAL A 9 -9.12 -21.40 -17.33
CA VAL A 9 -8.41 -21.16 -16.06
C VAL A 9 -9.39 -21.22 -14.88
N ALA A 10 -10.55 -20.61 -15.01
CA ALA A 10 -11.61 -20.71 -14.01
C ALA A 10 -12.09 -22.16 -13.85
N THR A 11 -12.23 -22.90 -14.95
CA THR A 11 -12.66 -24.32 -14.92
C THR A 11 -11.58 -25.23 -14.31
N SER A 12 -10.28 -24.97 -14.53
CA SER A 12 -9.21 -25.76 -13.91
C SER A 12 -9.08 -25.48 -12.41
N LEU A 13 -9.35 -24.26 -11.94
CA LEU A 13 -9.43 -23.96 -10.50
C LEU A 13 -10.61 -24.67 -9.80
N VAL A 14 -11.73 -24.73 -10.48
CA VAL A 14 -12.94 -25.44 -10.01
C VAL A 14 -12.71 -26.94 -9.95
N ILE A 15 -12.01 -27.53 -10.93
CA ILE A 15 -11.72 -28.97 -10.96
C ILE A 15 -10.72 -29.36 -9.86
N SER A 16 -9.76 -28.49 -9.52
CA SER A 16 -8.82 -28.75 -8.44
C SER A 16 -9.47 -28.68 -7.05
N SER A 17 -10.53 -27.87 -6.86
CA SER A 17 -11.32 -27.85 -5.62
C SER A 17 -12.25 -29.06 -5.48
N SER A 18 -12.74 -29.62 -6.58
CA SER A 18 -13.55 -30.87 -6.55
C SER A 18 -12.74 -32.12 -6.20
N ALA A 19 -11.42 -32.11 -6.44
CA ALA A 19 -10.53 -33.21 -6.05
C ALA A 19 -10.32 -33.30 -4.52
N LEU A 20 -10.71 -32.27 -3.75
CA LEU A 20 -10.63 -32.23 -2.29
C LEU A 20 -11.95 -32.66 -1.60
N GLY A 21 -12.94 -33.14 -2.33
CA GLY A 21 -14.20 -33.67 -1.76
C GLY A 21 -15.13 -32.58 -1.19
N ALA A 22 -14.92 -31.30 -1.54
CA ALA A 22 -15.84 -30.25 -1.18
C ALA A 22 -17.11 -30.35 -2.03
N GLU A 23 -18.26 -30.40 -1.38
CA GLU A 23 -19.57 -30.44 -2.06
C GLU A 23 -19.75 -29.23 -2.99
N LEU A 24 -20.44 -29.44 -4.10
CA LEU A 24 -20.80 -28.40 -5.10
C LEU A 24 -21.54 -27.17 -4.53
N SER A 25 -22.03 -27.23 -3.29
CA SER A 25 -22.63 -26.09 -2.57
C SER A 25 -21.67 -24.91 -2.37
N LEU A 26 -20.36 -25.14 -2.28
CA LEU A 26 -19.37 -24.07 -2.22
C LEU A 26 -19.29 -23.19 -3.49
N LEU A 27 -19.68 -23.75 -4.63
CA LEU A 27 -19.64 -23.04 -5.91
C LEU A 27 -20.83 -22.08 -6.12
N SER A 28 -21.94 -22.30 -5.42
CA SER A 28 -23.11 -21.41 -5.53
C SER A 28 -22.90 -20.04 -4.93
N ASN A 29 -21.92 -19.90 -4.03
CA ASN A 29 -21.56 -18.66 -3.32
C ASN A 29 -20.21 -18.09 -3.76
N LEU A 30 -19.63 -18.58 -4.87
CA LEU A 30 -18.37 -18.07 -5.39
C LEU A 30 -18.61 -16.77 -6.18
N GLU A 31 -18.06 -15.69 -5.67
CA GLU A 31 -17.99 -14.39 -6.32
C GLU A 31 -16.63 -14.20 -6.95
N ILE A 32 -16.62 -13.83 -8.22
CA ILE A 32 -15.39 -13.61 -9.00
C ILE A 32 -15.40 -12.16 -9.47
N GLU A 33 -14.43 -11.40 -9.01
CA GLU A 33 -14.21 -10.01 -9.40
C GLU A 33 -12.78 -9.83 -9.89
N GLY A 34 -12.52 -8.75 -10.60
CA GLY A 34 -11.16 -8.51 -11.03
C GLY A 34 -10.90 -7.11 -11.53
N ASP A 35 -9.62 -6.84 -11.73
CA ASP A 35 -9.16 -5.63 -12.40
C ASP A 35 -8.08 -5.94 -13.43
N ALA A 36 -8.08 -5.14 -14.50
CA ALA A 36 -7.02 -5.13 -15.50
C ALA A 36 -6.57 -3.68 -15.73
N ARG A 37 -5.27 -3.47 -15.86
CA ARG A 37 -4.66 -2.17 -16.12
C ARG A 37 -3.55 -2.29 -17.16
N VAL A 38 -3.50 -1.29 -18.04
CA VAL A 38 -2.34 -1.03 -18.92
C VAL A 38 -1.93 0.43 -18.70
N ARG A 39 -0.62 0.68 -18.51
CA ARG A 39 -0.07 2.02 -18.33
C ARG A 39 1.10 2.27 -19.27
N GLY A 40 1.18 3.51 -19.76
CA GLY A 40 2.37 4.07 -20.38
C GLY A 40 2.89 5.24 -19.52
N ILE A 41 4.19 5.28 -19.29
CA ILE A 41 4.84 6.23 -18.39
C ILE A 41 6.07 6.80 -19.09
N SER A 42 6.20 8.13 -19.06
CA SER A 42 7.39 8.85 -19.51
C SER A 42 7.94 9.68 -18.35
N THR A 43 9.21 9.51 -18.01
CA THR A 43 9.89 10.19 -16.90
C THR A 43 11.17 10.81 -17.39
N SER A 44 11.44 12.09 -17.02
CA SER A 44 12.70 12.80 -17.25
C SER A 44 13.17 13.49 -15.98
N GLY A 45 14.47 13.71 -15.84
CA GLY A 45 15.09 14.63 -14.88
C GLY A 45 15.77 14.03 -13.63
N ILE A 46 15.55 12.81 -13.17
CA ILE A 46 16.14 12.35 -11.87
C ILE A 46 17.60 11.90 -11.92
N THR A 47 18.09 11.50 -13.06
CA THR A 47 19.48 11.03 -13.16
C THR A 47 20.31 12.00 -13.96
N SER A 48 21.27 12.60 -13.32
CA SER A 48 22.24 13.59 -13.84
C SER A 48 23.02 13.21 -15.10
N ASN A 49 22.63 12.17 -15.82
CA ASN A 49 23.37 11.67 -16.98
C ASN A 49 22.54 11.36 -18.24
N SER A 50 21.26 11.67 -18.29
CA SER A 50 20.55 11.57 -19.57
C SER A 50 19.41 12.60 -19.68
N ASP A 51 19.57 13.55 -20.58
CA ASP A 51 18.52 14.45 -21.10
C ASP A 51 17.38 13.68 -21.82
N LYS A 52 17.38 12.36 -21.77
CA LYS A 52 16.41 11.52 -22.47
C LYS A 52 15.35 11.02 -21.51
N ALA A 53 14.09 11.29 -21.86
CA ALA A 53 12.96 10.69 -21.18
C ALA A 53 13.04 9.15 -21.24
N LYS A 54 12.75 8.49 -20.12
CA LYS A 54 12.60 7.05 -20.04
C LYS A 54 11.13 6.70 -20.21
N GLU A 55 10.81 5.95 -21.24
CA GLU A 55 9.46 5.46 -21.50
C GLU A 55 9.32 4.00 -21.10
N THR A 56 8.23 3.66 -20.45
CA THR A 56 7.90 2.29 -20.05
C THR A 56 6.41 2.05 -20.19
N TYR A 57 6.05 0.80 -20.52
CA TYR A 57 4.68 0.31 -20.44
C TYR A 57 4.61 -0.84 -19.46
N ASP A 58 3.54 -0.92 -18.68
CA ASP A 58 3.24 -2.07 -17.84
C ASP A 58 1.78 -2.51 -17.99
N SER A 59 1.53 -3.77 -17.67
CA SER A 59 0.19 -4.33 -17.55
C SER A 59 0.03 -5.07 -16.24
N ARG A 60 -1.21 -5.14 -15.74
CA ARG A 60 -1.58 -5.92 -14.57
C ARG A 60 -2.98 -6.50 -14.74
N ILE A 61 -3.16 -7.78 -14.42
CA ILE A 61 -4.46 -8.45 -14.33
C ILE A 61 -4.53 -9.17 -12.99
N ARG A 62 -5.58 -8.90 -12.21
CA ARG A 62 -5.86 -9.56 -10.93
C ARG A 62 -7.25 -10.14 -10.94
N ILE A 63 -7.43 -11.29 -10.29
CA ILE A 63 -8.73 -11.93 -10.06
C ILE A 63 -8.87 -12.20 -8.58
N ASN A 64 -9.96 -11.72 -7.99
CA ASN A 64 -10.37 -12.02 -6.62
C ASN A 64 -11.40 -13.14 -6.67
N LEU A 65 -11.23 -14.11 -5.78
CA LEU A 65 -12.15 -15.22 -5.56
C LEU A 65 -12.64 -15.12 -4.13
N ASN A 66 -13.93 -14.85 -3.95
CA ASN A 66 -14.57 -14.72 -2.64
C ASN A 66 -15.64 -15.80 -2.49
N THR A 67 -15.70 -16.44 -1.34
CA THR A 67 -16.80 -17.33 -1.00
C THR A 67 -17.16 -17.24 0.47
N THR A 68 -18.44 -17.47 0.77
CA THR A 68 -18.94 -17.54 2.15
C THR A 68 -19.67 -18.86 2.32
N THR A 69 -19.28 -19.65 3.30
CA THR A 69 -19.94 -20.92 3.64
C THR A 69 -21.25 -20.67 4.38
N ASP A 70 -22.13 -21.67 4.49
CA ASP A 70 -23.39 -21.58 5.23
C ASP A 70 -23.19 -21.27 6.72
N SER A 71 -22.04 -21.63 7.29
CA SER A 71 -21.66 -21.29 8.65
C SER A 71 -21.11 -19.85 8.80
N GLY A 72 -21.05 -19.07 7.71
CA GLY A 72 -20.57 -17.70 7.69
C GLY A 72 -19.04 -17.55 7.59
N VAL A 73 -18.30 -18.65 7.40
CA VAL A 73 -16.85 -18.59 7.17
C VAL A 73 -16.61 -17.94 5.80
N LYS A 74 -15.80 -16.86 5.77
CA LYS A 74 -15.42 -16.17 4.55
C LYS A 74 -14.02 -16.59 4.13
N ILE A 75 -13.87 -16.91 2.86
CA ILE A 75 -12.60 -17.26 2.24
C ILE A 75 -12.36 -16.25 1.11
N HIS A 76 -11.19 -15.65 1.12
CA HIS A 76 -10.74 -14.71 0.08
C HIS A 76 -9.42 -15.19 -0.50
N SER A 77 -9.28 -15.06 -1.81
CA SER A 77 -7.98 -15.19 -2.46
C SER A 77 -7.86 -14.30 -3.67
N ARG A 78 -6.65 -13.82 -3.95
CA ARG A 78 -6.33 -13.01 -5.10
C ARG A 78 -5.20 -13.63 -5.90
N VAL A 79 -5.43 -13.76 -7.19
CA VAL A 79 -4.44 -14.25 -8.16
C VAL A 79 -4.04 -13.09 -9.07
N VAL A 80 -2.74 -12.87 -9.21
CA VAL A 80 -2.15 -11.96 -10.20
C VAL A 80 -1.76 -12.79 -11.42
N LEU A 81 -2.37 -12.52 -12.56
CA LEU A 81 -2.10 -13.23 -13.83
C LEU A 81 -1.03 -12.53 -14.66
N ASP A 82 -0.87 -11.22 -14.47
CA ASP A 82 0.09 -10.40 -15.16
C ASP A 82 0.40 -9.16 -14.31
N ASN A 83 1.66 -8.82 -14.14
CA ASN A 83 2.13 -7.62 -13.46
C ASN A 83 3.52 -7.24 -13.99
N ASP A 84 3.64 -7.12 -15.30
CA ASP A 84 4.92 -7.03 -16.00
C ASP A 84 5.14 -5.69 -16.69
N THR A 85 6.42 -5.30 -16.78
CA THR A 85 6.86 -4.23 -17.66
C THR A 85 7.10 -4.81 -19.07
N TRP A 86 6.52 -4.21 -20.08
CA TRP A 86 6.66 -4.68 -21.46
C TRP A 86 8.12 -4.69 -21.93
N GLY A 87 8.48 -5.71 -22.66
CA GLY A 87 9.85 -5.89 -23.17
C GLY A 87 10.83 -6.47 -22.16
N LYS A 88 10.42 -6.75 -20.92
CA LYS A 88 11.19 -7.57 -19.98
C LYS A 88 10.73 -9.02 -20.07
N THR A 89 11.67 -9.94 -20.07
CA THR A 89 11.37 -11.36 -19.88
C THR A 89 11.10 -11.58 -18.39
N SER A 90 9.85 -11.81 -18.05
CA SER A 90 9.46 -12.24 -16.71
C SER A 90 8.98 -13.68 -16.80
N ASP A 91 9.50 -14.55 -15.94
CA ASP A 91 9.09 -15.95 -15.83
C ASP A 91 7.86 -16.14 -14.92
N LYS A 92 7.34 -15.04 -14.32
CA LYS A 92 6.19 -15.07 -13.41
C LYS A 92 4.89 -14.90 -14.19
N ASN A 93 4.23 -16.01 -14.47
CA ASN A 93 2.98 -16.02 -15.22
C ASN A 93 1.72 -15.97 -14.32
N VAL A 94 1.78 -16.51 -13.12
CA VAL A 94 0.66 -16.56 -12.16
C VAL A 94 1.21 -16.56 -10.75
N GLU A 95 0.70 -15.67 -9.90
CA GLU A 95 1.12 -15.58 -8.50
C GLU A 95 -0.11 -15.45 -7.59
N TRP A 96 -0.14 -16.22 -6.49
CA TRP A 96 -1.09 -16.02 -5.41
C TRP A 96 -0.61 -14.84 -4.57
N ASP A 97 -1.39 -13.76 -4.59
CA ASP A 97 -1.04 -12.50 -3.98
C ASP A 97 -1.66 -12.35 -2.57
N GLU A 98 -2.91 -12.83 -2.43
CA GLU A 98 -3.61 -12.88 -1.15
C GLU A 98 -4.32 -14.23 -1.00
N ALA A 99 -4.39 -14.71 0.25
CA ALA A 99 -5.18 -15.87 0.63
C ALA A 99 -5.52 -15.80 2.12
N SER A 100 -6.78 -15.65 2.47
CA SER A 100 -7.20 -15.47 3.86
C SER A 100 -8.54 -16.12 4.17
N VAL A 101 -8.74 -16.41 5.45
CA VAL A 101 -9.96 -17.01 6.00
C VAL A 101 -10.42 -16.20 7.20
N LEU A 102 -11.72 -15.86 7.24
CA LEU A 102 -12.38 -15.27 8.39
C LEU A 102 -13.41 -16.24 8.94
N VAL A 103 -13.29 -16.59 10.22
CA VAL A 103 -14.18 -17.48 10.95
C VAL A 103 -14.94 -16.68 12.01
N PRO A 104 -16.27 -16.48 11.87
CA PRO A 104 -17.08 -15.79 12.88
C PRO A 104 -17.35 -16.72 14.07
N LEU A 105 -17.24 -16.20 15.30
CA LEU A 105 -17.43 -16.91 16.56
C LEU A 105 -18.29 -16.06 17.52
N LYS A 106 -19.57 -15.88 17.23
CA LYS A 106 -20.51 -15.01 17.96
C LYS A 106 -20.00 -13.56 18.03
N ASP A 107 -19.52 -13.14 19.21
CA ASP A 107 -19.00 -11.79 19.47
C ASP A 107 -17.50 -11.65 19.10
N PHE A 108 -16.87 -12.75 18.68
CA PHE A 108 -15.48 -12.81 18.25
C PHE A 108 -15.40 -13.24 16.79
N PHE A 109 -14.26 -13.01 16.19
CA PHE A 109 -13.88 -13.64 14.93
C PHE A 109 -12.37 -13.90 14.91
N VAL A 110 -11.97 -14.89 14.14
CA VAL A 110 -10.56 -15.16 13.82
C VAL A 110 -10.38 -14.88 12.34
N TYR A 111 -9.31 -14.17 12.00
CA TYR A 111 -8.92 -13.89 10.64
C TYR A 111 -7.47 -14.27 10.44
N ALA A 112 -7.16 -15.08 9.46
CA ALA A 112 -5.80 -15.56 9.23
C ALA A 112 -5.50 -15.68 7.73
N GLY A 113 -4.25 -15.43 7.36
CA GLY A 113 -3.75 -15.62 6.01
C GLY A 113 -2.84 -14.50 5.54
N ARG A 114 -2.52 -14.53 4.24
CA ARG A 114 -1.76 -13.50 3.55
C ARG A 114 -2.68 -12.38 3.10
N VAL A 115 -2.41 -11.17 3.57
CA VAL A 115 -3.26 -10.00 3.36
C VAL A 115 -2.42 -8.75 3.05
N ASN A 116 -3.08 -7.68 2.62
CA ASN A 116 -2.43 -6.37 2.51
C ASN A 116 -2.12 -5.81 3.90
N ASP A 117 -0.95 -5.19 4.05
CA ASP A 117 -0.60 -4.45 5.26
C ASP A 117 -1.26 -3.05 5.24
N THR A 118 -2.55 -3.02 5.56
CA THR A 118 -3.33 -1.78 5.60
C THR A 118 -3.96 -1.58 6.98
N TYR A 119 -3.81 -0.38 7.54
CA TYR A 119 -4.41 -0.03 8.83
C TYR A 119 -4.57 1.49 8.95
N GLY A 120 -5.72 1.92 9.51
CA GLY A 120 -5.99 3.32 9.83
C GLY A 120 -6.17 4.19 8.59
N THR A 121 -5.14 4.94 8.24
CA THR A 121 -5.12 5.82 7.06
C THR A 121 -4.06 5.38 6.05
N PRO A 122 -4.07 5.92 4.82
CA PRO A 122 -3.03 5.66 3.83
C PRO A 122 -1.60 6.04 4.26
N PHE A 123 -1.47 6.81 5.35
CA PHE A 123 -0.19 7.20 5.90
C PHE A 123 0.63 6.04 6.47
N TYR A 124 -0.04 5.02 7.05
CA TYR A 124 0.62 3.81 7.53
C TYR A 124 0.71 2.75 6.43
N GLY A 125 -0.41 2.43 5.80
CA GLY A 125 -0.59 1.20 5.05
C GLY A 125 -0.02 1.19 3.64
N SER A 126 0.09 -0.01 3.08
CA SER A 126 0.40 -0.24 1.69
C SER A 126 -0.35 -1.45 1.14
N HIS A 127 -1.16 -1.25 0.11
CA HIS A 127 -1.83 -2.34 -0.60
C HIS A 127 -0.86 -3.21 -1.42
N ASN A 128 0.40 -2.82 -1.52
CA ASN A 128 1.43 -3.59 -2.22
C ASN A 128 2.27 -4.43 -1.26
N ASP A 129 2.31 -4.07 0.03
CA ASP A 129 3.02 -4.83 1.03
C ASP A 129 2.11 -5.94 1.57
N LYS A 130 2.59 -7.16 1.61
CA LYS A 130 1.88 -8.35 2.07
C LYS A 130 2.45 -8.83 3.38
N ILE A 131 1.55 -9.21 4.27
CA ILE A 131 1.88 -9.81 5.56
C ILE A 131 1.13 -11.11 5.73
N ASP A 132 1.74 -12.07 6.38
CA ASP A 132 1.07 -13.26 6.87
C ASP A 132 0.57 -12.97 8.29
N LEU A 133 -0.76 -12.94 8.46
CA LEU A 133 -1.45 -12.41 9.65
C LEU A 133 -2.28 -13.50 10.34
N ALA A 134 -2.21 -13.54 11.67
CA ALA A 134 -3.20 -14.17 12.52
C ALA A 134 -3.82 -13.11 13.43
N PHE A 135 -5.13 -12.97 13.41
CA PHE A 135 -5.87 -11.89 14.05
C PHE A 135 -7.10 -12.43 14.79
N ILE A 136 -7.34 -11.94 15.98
CA ILE A 136 -8.57 -12.17 16.74
C ILE A 136 -9.24 -10.84 17.04
N GLY A 137 -10.51 -10.71 16.69
CA GLY A 137 -11.32 -9.52 16.94
C GLY A 137 -12.49 -9.81 17.86
N TYR A 138 -12.86 -8.82 18.68
CA TYR A 138 -14.04 -8.81 19.54
C TYR A 138 -14.95 -7.66 19.19
N THR A 139 -16.22 -7.94 18.91
CA THR A 139 -17.25 -6.99 18.46
C THR A 139 -18.47 -6.94 19.39
N GLY A 140 -18.38 -7.51 20.59
CA GLY A 140 -19.49 -7.55 21.56
C GLY A 140 -19.85 -6.20 22.21
N ILE A 141 -19.10 -5.13 21.91
CA ILE A 141 -19.41 -3.75 22.30
C ILE A 141 -19.88 -3.02 21.03
N GLU A 142 -21.02 -2.34 21.12
CA GLU A 142 -21.60 -1.62 19.99
C GLU A 142 -20.60 -0.62 19.37
N ASN A 143 -20.53 -0.62 18.05
CA ASN A 143 -19.66 0.24 17.25
C ASN A 143 -18.15 0.14 17.59
N THR A 144 -17.75 -0.92 18.31
CA THR A 144 -16.37 -1.09 18.80
C THR A 144 -15.78 -2.41 18.32
N LEU A 145 -14.55 -2.35 17.85
CA LEU A 145 -13.69 -3.52 17.58
C LEU A 145 -12.48 -3.46 18.50
N LEU A 146 -12.29 -4.46 19.33
CA LEU A 146 -11.04 -4.71 20.06
C LEU A 146 -10.34 -5.88 19.40
N TYR A 147 -9.02 -5.85 19.32
CA TYR A 147 -8.29 -6.91 18.61
C TYR A 147 -6.88 -7.13 19.14
N GLY A 148 -6.40 -8.36 18.90
CA GLY A 148 -5.00 -8.73 18.98
C GLY A 148 -4.56 -9.43 17.71
N PHE A 149 -3.27 -9.35 17.40
CA PHE A 149 -2.72 -9.97 16.21
C PHE A 149 -1.25 -10.36 16.37
N ASP A 150 -0.89 -11.32 15.56
CA ASP A 150 0.47 -11.73 15.27
C ASP A 150 0.66 -11.67 13.76
N TYR A 151 1.69 -10.99 13.26
CA TYR A 151 2.05 -11.06 11.86
C TYR A 151 3.52 -11.35 11.64
N LYS A 152 3.79 -12.15 10.62
CA LYS A 152 5.13 -12.44 10.13
C LYS A 152 5.40 -11.63 8.87
N ALA A 153 6.41 -10.76 8.94
CA ALA A 153 6.93 -10.06 7.78
C ALA A 153 7.98 -10.90 7.05
N VAL A 154 8.76 -11.70 7.79
CA VAL A 154 9.77 -12.61 7.25
C VAL A 154 9.83 -13.87 8.10
N GLU A 155 9.80 -15.04 7.45
CA GLU A 155 10.04 -16.36 8.06
C GLU A 155 11.45 -16.83 7.67
N GLY A 156 12.40 -16.74 8.61
CA GLY A 156 13.82 -16.98 8.34
C GLY A 156 14.20 -18.46 8.22
N ALA A 157 13.38 -19.36 8.77
CA ALA A 157 13.56 -20.80 8.60
C ALA A 157 13.14 -21.30 7.20
N TYR A 158 12.49 -20.45 6.40
CA TYR A 158 12.00 -20.82 5.08
C TYR A 158 13.07 -20.62 4.00
N ASN A 159 13.47 -21.71 3.36
CA ASN A 159 14.36 -21.63 2.20
C ASN A 159 13.52 -21.44 0.92
N SER A 160 13.50 -20.21 0.42
CA SER A 160 12.72 -19.83 -0.77
C SER A 160 13.14 -20.57 -2.06
N SER A 161 14.34 -21.17 -2.10
CA SER A 161 14.84 -21.84 -3.30
C SER A 161 14.24 -23.23 -3.55
N ASN A 162 13.76 -23.91 -2.51
CA ASN A 162 13.21 -25.28 -2.63
C ASN A 162 11.91 -25.51 -1.86
N GLY A 163 11.33 -24.46 -1.26
CA GLY A 163 10.06 -24.58 -0.54
C GLY A 163 10.10 -25.48 0.71
N GLN A 164 11.28 -25.78 1.23
CA GLN A 164 11.46 -26.59 2.43
C GLN A 164 11.86 -25.72 3.62
N LEU A 165 11.44 -26.10 4.81
CA LEU A 165 11.96 -25.52 6.04
C LEU A 165 13.46 -25.72 6.07
N GLY A 166 14.21 -24.60 6.14
CA GLY A 166 15.66 -24.64 6.21
C GLY A 166 16.14 -25.31 7.50
N SER A 167 17.27 -25.97 7.42
CA SER A 167 17.94 -26.55 8.60
C SER A 167 18.76 -25.51 9.38
N SER A 168 18.49 -24.21 9.21
CA SER A 168 19.19 -23.19 9.95
C SER A 168 18.83 -23.26 11.43
N THR A 169 19.85 -23.35 12.27
CA THR A 169 19.71 -23.40 13.75
C THR A 169 19.41 -22.01 14.34
N GLY A 170 19.07 -21.03 13.53
CA GLY A 170 18.79 -19.66 13.91
C GLY A 170 17.37 -19.23 13.57
N ASP A 171 16.74 -18.58 14.51
CA ASP A 171 15.47 -17.91 14.38
C ASP A 171 15.69 -16.60 13.62
N GLY A 172 15.63 -16.65 12.28
CA GLY A 172 15.87 -15.50 11.39
C GLY A 172 14.60 -14.72 11.06
N ASP A 173 13.61 -14.72 11.93
CA ASP A 173 12.29 -14.16 11.72
C ASP A 173 12.23 -12.64 11.93
N TYR A 174 11.27 -12.03 11.29
CA TYR A 174 10.79 -10.68 11.60
C TYR A 174 9.31 -10.77 11.93
N ASP A 175 8.99 -10.66 13.22
CA ASP A 175 7.67 -10.80 13.78
C ASP A 175 7.15 -9.50 14.36
N ALA A 176 5.83 -9.34 14.37
CA ALA A 176 5.16 -8.25 15.08
C ALA A 176 3.91 -8.76 15.81
N TYR A 177 3.78 -8.37 17.07
CA TYR A 177 2.66 -8.68 17.93
C TYR A 177 1.97 -7.40 18.33
N GLY A 178 0.67 -7.33 18.14
CA GLY A 178 -0.05 -6.09 18.45
C GLY A 178 -1.39 -6.31 19.12
N LEU A 179 -1.83 -5.25 19.77
CA LEU A 179 -3.19 -5.12 20.27
C LEU A 179 -3.71 -3.70 19.98
N GLY A 180 -5.02 -3.58 19.79
CA GLY A 180 -5.60 -2.29 19.49
C GLY A 180 -7.12 -2.29 19.59
N GLY A 181 -7.69 -1.16 19.23
CA GLY A 181 -9.13 -0.98 19.19
C GLY A 181 -9.54 0.11 18.20
N GLN A 182 -10.80 0.02 17.78
CA GLN A 182 -11.45 1.01 16.95
C GLN A 182 -12.86 1.24 17.45
N ILE A 183 -13.33 2.47 17.37
CA ILE A 183 -14.71 2.85 17.68
C ILE A 183 -15.25 3.78 16.60
N THR A 184 -16.49 3.55 16.19
CA THR A 184 -17.20 4.44 15.27
C THR A 184 -18.17 5.31 16.06
N ILE A 185 -18.02 6.62 15.95
CA ILE A 185 -18.91 7.61 16.54
C ILE A 185 -19.51 8.42 15.39
N ASP A 186 -20.80 8.27 15.17
CA ASP A 186 -21.50 8.80 13.99
C ASP A 186 -20.80 8.36 12.68
N LYS A 187 -20.17 9.29 11.99
CA LYS A 187 -19.44 9.04 10.74
C LYS A 187 -17.92 9.02 10.90
N LEU A 188 -17.44 9.08 12.13
CA LEU A 188 -16.00 9.13 12.44
C LEU A 188 -15.54 7.81 13.03
N LEU A 189 -14.58 7.16 12.40
CA LEU A 189 -13.83 6.02 12.91
C LEU A 189 -12.60 6.54 13.63
N LEU A 190 -12.46 6.20 14.90
CA LEU A 190 -11.28 6.45 15.73
C LEU A 190 -10.61 5.12 16.03
N GLY A 191 -9.31 5.08 16.03
CA GLY A 191 -8.59 3.86 16.39
C GLY A 191 -7.18 4.12 16.88
N GLY A 192 -6.58 3.07 17.45
CA GLY A 192 -5.20 3.08 17.88
C GLY A 192 -4.72 1.67 18.19
N ARG A 193 -3.42 1.49 18.17
CA ARG A 193 -2.78 0.22 18.49
C ARG A 193 -1.38 0.41 19.04
N TYR A 194 -0.94 -0.62 19.73
CA TYR A 194 0.45 -0.85 20.13
C TYR A 194 0.96 -2.09 19.41
N VAL A 195 2.15 -2.02 18.85
CA VAL A 195 2.80 -3.14 18.17
C VAL A 195 4.22 -3.30 18.67
N SER A 196 4.56 -4.50 19.10
CA SER A 196 5.93 -4.91 19.44
C SER A 196 6.56 -5.59 18.25
N LEU A 197 7.79 -5.22 17.93
CA LEU A 197 8.56 -5.73 16.78
C LEU A 197 9.75 -6.53 17.27
N GLN A 198 10.03 -7.66 16.63
CA GLN A 198 11.23 -8.44 16.87
C GLN A 198 11.86 -8.80 15.52
N ASP A 199 13.10 -8.33 15.28
CA ASP A 199 13.87 -8.61 14.06
C ASP A 199 15.09 -9.44 14.40
N ASN A 200 15.01 -10.74 14.13
CA ASN A 200 16.08 -11.72 14.33
C ASN A 200 16.78 -12.11 13.02
N ARG A 201 16.51 -11.40 11.92
CA ARG A 201 17.09 -11.73 10.62
C ARG A 201 18.60 -11.67 10.64
N SER A 202 19.23 -12.53 9.85
CA SER A 202 20.67 -12.60 9.66
C SER A 202 21.09 -11.76 8.45
N ASP A 203 22.20 -11.04 8.57
CA ASP A 203 22.75 -10.23 7.48
C ASP A 203 23.83 -10.96 6.65
N ASP A 204 24.41 -12.06 7.17
CA ASP A 204 25.60 -12.71 6.61
C ASP A 204 25.46 -14.24 6.47
N GLY A 205 24.27 -14.70 6.11
CA GLY A 205 24.00 -16.12 5.91
C GLY A 205 23.95 -16.94 7.21
N GLY A 206 23.49 -16.33 8.30
CA GLY A 206 23.25 -17.00 9.59
C GLY A 206 24.39 -16.87 10.60
N LYS A 207 25.32 -15.96 10.38
CA LYS A 207 26.45 -15.75 11.30
C LYS A 207 26.22 -14.63 12.30
N THR A 208 25.54 -13.56 11.87
CA THR A 208 25.24 -12.41 12.73
C THR A 208 23.73 -12.11 12.66
N PHE A 209 23.04 -12.26 13.78
CA PHE A 209 21.64 -11.94 13.90
C PHE A 209 21.44 -10.51 14.36
N ARG A 210 20.38 -9.85 13.87
CA ARG A 210 20.08 -8.47 14.21
C ARG A 210 19.66 -8.32 15.67
N ASP A 211 18.86 -9.25 16.19
CA ASP A 211 18.36 -9.26 17.58
C ASP A 211 17.94 -7.86 18.04
N THR A 212 17.11 -7.20 17.24
CA THR A 212 16.59 -5.88 17.56
C THR A 212 15.14 -5.99 18.01
N LYS A 213 14.78 -5.20 19.02
CA LYS A 213 13.44 -5.10 19.57
C LYS A 213 12.96 -3.67 19.45
N GLY A 214 11.87 -3.49 18.71
CA GLY A 214 11.24 -2.21 18.54
C GLY A 214 9.78 -2.25 18.93
N PHE A 215 9.16 -1.11 18.86
CA PHE A 215 7.71 -0.96 18.98
C PHE A 215 7.23 0.20 18.14
N PHE A 216 5.95 0.21 17.84
CA PHE A 216 5.28 1.44 17.48
C PHE A 216 3.93 1.57 18.17
N VAL A 217 3.52 2.82 18.36
CA VAL A 217 2.20 3.22 18.84
C VAL A 217 1.61 4.13 17.78
N ASP A 218 0.38 3.89 17.39
CA ASP A 218 -0.34 4.79 16.51
C ASP A 218 -1.75 5.08 17.00
N ALA A 219 -2.27 6.24 16.58
CA ALA A 219 -3.66 6.62 16.71
C ALA A 219 -4.12 7.29 15.43
N PHE A 220 -5.36 7.04 15.03
CA PHE A 220 -5.93 7.62 13.81
C PHE A 220 -7.38 8.03 13.98
N ALA A 221 -7.81 8.95 13.12
CA ALA A 221 -9.20 9.32 12.89
C ALA A 221 -9.47 9.32 11.38
N SER A 222 -10.61 8.78 10.95
CA SER A 222 -11.01 8.77 9.53
C SER A 222 -12.53 8.85 9.41
N GLY A 223 -13.04 9.74 8.58
CA GLY A 223 -14.47 9.88 8.36
C GLY A 223 -14.91 11.29 8.04
N GLU A 224 -16.11 11.68 8.50
CA GLU A 224 -16.72 12.97 8.22
C GLU A 224 -17.12 13.69 9.51
N ILE A 225 -16.75 14.96 9.65
CA ILE A 225 -17.16 15.86 10.73
C ILE A 225 -17.68 17.16 10.13
N ALA A 226 -18.92 17.52 10.43
CA ALA A 226 -19.55 18.77 9.99
C ALA A 226 -19.45 19.01 8.47
N GLY A 227 -19.53 17.95 7.67
CA GLY A 227 -19.41 18.00 6.21
C GLY A 227 -17.99 18.18 5.69
N LEU A 228 -16.98 17.99 6.55
CA LEU A 228 -15.56 17.89 6.19
C LEU A 228 -15.15 16.42 6.22
N GLU A 229 -14.58 15.91 5.16
CA GLU A 229 -13.85 14.65 5.18
C GLU A 229 -12.54 14.85 5.93
N LEU A 230 -12.25 13.97 6.88
CA LEU A 230 -11.07 14.02 7.74
C LEU A 230 -10.34 12.68 7.71
N GLN A 231 -9.02 12.74 7.55
CA GLN A 231 -8.12 11.64 7.90
C GLN A 231 -6.95 12.22 8.68
N ALA A 232 -6.65 11.64 9.81
CA ALA A 232 -5.51 12.03 10.63
C ALA A 232 -4.85 10.79 11.22
N GLN A 233 -3.55 10.77 11.31
CA GLN A 233 -2.79 9.71 11.98
C GLN A 233 -1.52 10.26 12.59
N ILE A 234 -1.18 9.76 13.76
CA ILE A 234 0.10 9.96 14.42
C ILE A 234 0.67 8.58 14.73
N GLN A 235 1.95 8.40 14.47
CA GLN A 235 2.66 7.16 14.79
C GLN A 235 4.04 7.49 15.34
N GLN A 236 4.37 6.88 16.47
CA GLN A 236 5.70 6.91 17.05
C GLN A 236 6.30 5.50 17.04
N ASN A 237 7.51 5.39 16.53
CA ASN A 237 8.32 4.19 16.57
C ASN A 237 9.44 4.38 17.60
N GLY A 238 9.77 3.31 18.34
CA GLY A 238 10.84 3.34 19.33
C GLY A 238 11.52 1.99 19.49
N GLY A 239 12.54 1.94 20.35
CA GLY A 239 13.38 0.76 20.59
C GLY A 239 14.60 0.74 19.70
N ASP A 240 14.99 -0.43 19.23
CA ASP A 240 16.21 -0.61 18.43
C ASP A 240 15.86 -0.90 16.96
N LYS A 241 16.72 -0.45 16.05
CA LYS A 241 16.74 -0.90 14.65
C LYS A 241 18.14 -1.30 14.24
N TYR A 242 18.26 -2.10 13.19
CA TYR A 242 19.53 -2.46 12.58
C TYR A 242 19.81 -1.55 11.37
N SER A 243 20.93 -0.84 11.41
CA SER A 243 21.32 0.09 10.35
C SER A 243 22.84 0.09 10.15
N GLY A 244 23.30 -0.05 8.91
CA GLY A 244 24.73 -0.03 8.57
C GLY A 244 25.56 -1.10 9.30
N GLY A 245 24.99 -2.28 9.56
CA GLY A 245 25.69 -3.38 10.25
C GLY A 245 25.72 -3.24 11.78
N LYS A 246 24.97 -2.31 12.35
CA LYS A 246 24.94 -2.04 13.81
C LYS A 246 23.54 -1.84 14.32
N LYS A 247 23.35 -2.17 15.61
CA LYS A 247 22.17 -1.85 16.38
C LYS A 247 22.21 -0.37 16.76
N VAL A 248 21.14 0.38 16.47
CA VAL A 248 21.00 1.81 16.76
C VAL A 248 19.62 2.07 17.36
N ASP A 249 19.51 3.09 18.19
CA ASP A 249 18.24 3.52 18.75
C ASP A 249 17.32 4.05 17.64
N LEU A 250 16.05 3.78 17.78
CA LEU A 250 14.99 4.25 16.91
C LEU A 250 14.03 5.15 17.72
N GLU A 251 13.93 6.41 17.33
CA GLU A 251 12.94 7.35 17.83
C GLU A 251 12.35 8.09 16.63
N ALA A 252 11.38 7.50 15.95
CA ALA A 252 10.84 8.06 14.72
C ALA A 252 9.38 8.48 14.91
N LEU A 253 9.02 9.66 14.44
CA LEU A 253 7.69 10.22 14.53
C LEU A 253 7.13 10.55 13.16
N GLY A 254 5.90 10.12 12.92
CA GLY A 254 5.13 10.48 11.73
C GLY A 254 3.79 11.10 12.09
N MET A 255 3.40 12.16 11.39
CA MET A 255 2.11 12.84 11.54
C MET A 255 1.49 13.08 10.18
N TYR A 256 0.20 12.88 10.09
CA TYR A 256 -0.59 13.03 8.86
C TYR A 256 -1.94 13.67 9.16
N LEU A 257 -2.33 14.62 8.33
CA LEU A 257 -3.64 15.23 8.32
C LEU A 257 -4.08 15.44 6.87
N ASN A 258 -5.25 14.97 6.54
CA ASN A 258 -5.95 15.24 5.28
C ASN A 258 -7.36 15.76 5.58
N VAL A 259 -7.69 16.91 5.06
CA VAL A 259 -9.02 17.52 5.19
C VAL A 259 -9.52 17.87 3.81
N ALA A 260 -10.75 17.49 3.49
CA ALA A 260 -11.37 17.83 2.21
C ALA A 260 -12.85 18.20 2.39
N LYS A 261 -13.37 18.99 1.46
CA LYS A 261 -14.80 19.35 1.38
C LYS A 261 -15.31 19.26 -0.04
N GLN A 262 -16.46 18.63 -0.17
CA GLN A 262 -17.23 18.57 -1.41
C GLN A 262 -18.20 19.75 -1.49
N PHE A 263 -18.18 20.47 -2.62
CA PHE A 263 -19.11 21.55 -2.97
C PHE A 263 -19.72 21.22 -4.33
N ASP A 264 -20.87 20.57 -4.36
CA ASP A 264 -21.47 20.04 -5.58
C ASP A 264 -20.46 19.25 -6.42
N ARG A 265 -19.99 19.79 -7.53
CA ARG A 265 -19.01 19.19 -8.45
C ARG A 265 -17.56 19.47 -8.11
N LEU A 266 -17.30 20.33 -7.13
CA LEU A 266 -15.96 20.78 -6.74
C LEU A 266 -15.57 20.15 -5.41
N LYS A 267 -14.45 19.44 -5.37
CA LYS A 267 -13.85 18.99 -4.13
C LYS A 267 -12.53 19.72 -3.92
N ILE A 268 -12.36 20.30 -2.74
CA ILE A 268 -11.11 20.99 -2.33
C ILE A 268 -10.56 20.24 -1.12
N GLY A 269 -9.26 19.97 -1.13
CA GLY A 269 -8.57 19.27 -0.04
C GLY A 269 -7.21 19.86 0.25
N ALA A 270 -6.73 19.59 1.45
CA ALA A 270 -5.38 19.90 1.88
C ALA A 270 -4.78 18.74 2.68
N ILE A 271 -3.51 18.46 2.48
CA ILE A 271 -2.75 17.44 3.18
C ILE A 271 -1.55 18.08 3.84
N ALA A 272 -1.31 17.73 5.10
CA ALA A 272 -0.11 18.07 5.84
C ALA A 272 0.52 16.81 6.41
N ILE A 273 1.83 16.65 6.23
CA ILE A 273 2.62 15.51 6.69
C ILE A 273 3.89 16.03 7.35
N SER A 274 4.27 15.43 8.48
CA SER A 274 5.59 15.58 9.08
C SER A 274 6.18 14.22 9.38
N THR A 275 7.45 14.03 9.04
CA THR A 275 8.21 12.83 9.39
C THR A 275 9.54 13.24 10.00
N GLU A 276 9.92 12.61 11.12
CA GLU A 276 11.10 12.94 11.90
C GLU A 276 11.87 11.66 12.27
N ASP A 277 13.18 11.80 12.44
CA ASP A 277 14.11 10.78 12.94
C ASP A 277 14.04 9.44 12.18
N GLY A 278 13.82 9.54 10.86
CA GLY A 278 13.81 8.40 9.95
C GLY A 278 12.46 7.68 9.87
N TYR A 279 11.37 8.32 10.25
CA TYR A 279 10.03 7.83 9.90
C TYR A 279 9.82 7.90 8.39
N VAL A 280 9.25 6.84 7.81
CA VAL A 280 8.90 6.78 6.39
C VAL A 280 7.42 6.44 6.27
N ALA A 281 6.68 7.29 5.59
CA ALA A 281 5.25 7.09 5.38
C ALA A 281 4.93 5.86 4.54
N GLY A 282 3.75 5.31 4.72
CA GLY A 282 3.24 4.15 4.01
C GLY A 282 3.12 4.34 2.49
N GLY A 283 2.99 3.23 1.79
CA GLY A 283 2.99 3.18 0.34
C GLY A 283 1.73 3.70 -0.35
N ASP A 284 0.61 3.82 0.36
CA ASP A 284 -0.67 4.22 -0.23
C ASP A 284 -0.98 5.71 -0.11
N LEU A 285 -0.01 6.47 0.39
CA LEU A 285 -0.15 7.91 0.58
C LEU A 285 -0.13 8.64 -0.77
N GLU A 286 -1.27 9.22 -1.15
CA GLU A 286 -1.45 10.00 -2.39
C GLU A 286 -1.43 11.51 -2.11
N ALA A 287 -0.38 12.02 -1.44
CA ALA A 287 -0.23 13.45 -1.19
C ALA A 287 0.12 14.23 -2.46
N SER A 288 0.83 13.58 -3.38
CA SER A 288 1.22 14.10 -4.69
C SER A 288 1.56 12.94 -5.63
N TYR A 289 1.71 13.18 -6.95
CA TYR A 289 1.96 12.09 -7.89
C TYR A 289 3.41 11.57 -7.84
N LEU A 290 4.39 12.44 -7.54
CA LEU A 290 5.80 12.06 -7.52
C LEU A 290 6.24 11.41 -6.20
N THR A 291 5.44 11.55 -5.14
CA THR A 291 5.70 10.96 -3.82
C THR A 291 4.75 9.83 -3.47
N SER A 292 3.90 9.40 -4.41
CA SER A 292 2.98 8.29 -4.21
C SER A 292 3.54 6.99 -4.79
N PRO A 293 4.01 6.04 -3.97
CA PRO A 293 4.51 4.75 -4.46
C PRO A 293 3.42 3.82 -5.00
N THR A 294 2.14 4.03 -4.68
CA THR A 294 1.03 3.25 -5.23
C THR A 294 0.81 3.50 -6.72
N ASN A 295 1.09 4.67 -7.18
CA ASN A 295 1.16 4.96 -8.61
C ASN A 295 2.46 4.43 -9.24
N GLY A 296 3.26 3.71 -8.48
CA GLY A 296 4.40 2.82 -8.75
C GLY A 296 5.39 3.22 -9.81
N ALA A 297 4.95 3.93 -10.78
CA ALA A 297 5.66 4.25 -11.98
C ALA A 297 5.82 5.77 -12.17
N ILE A 298 5.10 6.57 -11.39
CA ILE A 298 5.27 8.02 -11.38
C ILE A 298 6.15 8.44 -10.19
N ALA A 299 6.19 7.64 -9.12
CA ALA A 299 6.94 7.96 -7.91
C ALA A 299 8.44 8.01 -8.17
N THR A 300 8.91 9.18 -8.49
CA THR A 300 10.33 9.44 -8.68
C THR A 300 11.01 10.01 -7.44
N LEU A 301 10.23 10.56 -6.51
CA LEU A 301 10.71 11.07 -5.22
C LEU A 301 10.58 10.04 -4.08
N GLY A 302 10.01 8.86 -4.35
CA GLY A 302 9.86 7.82 -3.34
C GLY A 302 8.78 8.13 -2.29
N ARG A 303 8.92 7.54 -1.09
CA ARG A 303 8.01 7.75 0.04
C ARG A 303 8.39 9.00 0.82
N VAL A 304 7.41 9.71 1.38
CA VAL A 304 7.64 10.83 2.30
C VAL A 304 8.46 10.36 3.49
N GLY A 305 9.52 11.07 3.83
CA GLY A 305 10.50 10.66 4.86
C GLY A 305 11.62 9.73 4.35
N GLY A 306 11.53 9.21 3.13
CA GLY A 306 12.54 8.29 2.58
C GLY A 306 13.91 8.90 2.32
N TYR A 307 13.99 10.22 2.18
CA TYR A 307 15.25 10.94 1.94
C TYR A 307 15.69 11.85 3.09
N GLY A 308 14.98 11.86 4.19
CA GLY A 308 15.25 12.67 5.38
C GLY A 308 13.98 13.15 6.04
N ASP A 309 14.13 13.88 7.15
CA ASP A 309 13.00 14.46 7.86
C ASP A 309 12.25 15.42 6.94
N THR A 310 10.96 15.18 6.77
CA THR A 310 10.18 15.85 5.72
C THR A 310 8.96 16.52 6.31
N VAL A 311 8.72 17.77 5.94
CA VAL A 311 7.41 18.43 6.03
C VAL A 311 6.86 18.57 4.62
N LEU A 312 5.65 18.02 4.39
CA LEU A 312 4.94 18.13 3.13
C LEU A 312 3.60 18.82 3.35
N LEU A 313 3.33 19.84 2.54
CA LEU A 313 2.03 20.50 2.46
C LEU A 313 1.50 20.38 1.03
N SER A 314 0.27 19.93 0.87
CA SER A 314 -0.36 19.76 -0.44
C SER A 314 -1.77 20.35 -0.45
N GLY A 315 -2.09 21.08 -1.51
CA GLY A 315 -3.44 21.54 -1.84
C GLY A 315 -3.97 20.80 -3.06
N GLN A 316 -5.19 20.31 -3.00
CA GLN A 316 -5.80 19.50 -4.05
C GLN A 316 -7.16 20.07 -4.45
N VAL A 317 -7.45 20.03 -5.74
CA VAL A 317 -8.74 20.40 -6.32
C VAL A 317 -9.16 19.32 -7.30
N LYS A 318 -10.42 18.85 -7.17
CA LYS A 318 -11.05 17.92 -8.12
C LYS A 318 -12.36 18.53 -8.59
N TYR A 319 -12.62 18.48 -9.89
CA TYR A 319 -13.82 19.06 -10.47
C TYR A 319 -14.46 18.08 -11.48
N ASP A 320 -15.69 17.66 -11.18
CA ASP A 320 -16.50 16.85 -12.09
C ASP A 320 -17.12 17.75 -13.16
N ILE A 321 -16.55 17.75 -14.36
CA ILE A 321 -17.11 18.48 -15.51
C ILE A 321 -18.49 17.91 -15.83
N ASN A 322 -18.59 16.59 -15.85
CA ASN A 322 -19.81 15.81 -16.00
C ASN A 322 -19.61 14.42 -15.34
N PRO A 323 -20.62 13.51 -15.32
CA PRO A 323 -20.47 12.19 -14.68
C PRO A 323 -19.37 11.29 -15.26
N GLU A 324 -18.91 11.56 -16.47
CA GLU A 324 -17.88 10.78 -17.15
C GLU A 324 -16.49 11.42 -17.06
N LEU A 325 -16.39 12.74 -16.84
CA LEU A 325 -15.13 13.49 -16.94
C LEU A 325 -14.81 14.26 -15.66
N LEU A 326 -13.73 13.84 -15.00
CA LEU A 326 -13.12 14.48 -13.84
C LEU A 326 -11.78 15.09 -14.23
N ILE A 327 -11.51 16.32 -13.77
CA ILE A 327 -10.18 16.92 -13.76
C ILE A 327 -9.72 17.11 -12.33
N GLU A 328 -8.41 17.00 -12.12
CA GLU A 328 -7.78 17.21 -10.82
C GLU A 328 -6.48 17.98 -10.96
N ALA A 329 -6.19 18.79 -9.93
CA ALA A 329 -4.93 19.52 -9.82
C ALA A 329 -4.42 19.45 -8.39
N THR A 330 -3.10 19.38 -8.24
CA THR A 330 -2.44 19.37 -6.93
C THR A 330 -1.22 20.27 -7.00
N ILE A 331 -0.98 21.03 -5.94
CA ILE A 331 0.29 21.70 -5.67
C ILE A 331 0.81 21.16 -4.35
N ALA A 332 2.09 20.78 -4.29
CA ALA A 332 2.72 20.30 -3.08
C ALA A 332 4.08 20.99 -2.87
N SER A 333 4.39 21.27 -1.62
CA SER A 333 5.69 21.77 -1.18
C SER A 333 6.29 20.78 -0.19
N HIS A 334 7.53 20.38 -0.42
CA HIS A 334 8.30 19.49 0.44
C HIS A 334 9.50 20.26 0.99
N SER A 335 9.69 20.22 2.29
CA SER A 335 10.90 20.68 2.97
C SER A 335 11.57 19.47 3.60
N ILE A 336 12.74 19.10 3.14
CA ILE A 336 13.49 17.90 3.55
C ILE A 336 14.79 18.34 4.21
N LYS A 337 14.95 18.04 5.50
CA LYS A 337 16.19 18.33 6.23
C LYS A 337 17.23 17.26 5.96
N LYS A 338 18.48 17.70 5.68
CA LYS A 338 19.63 16.83 5.41
C LYS A 338 19.30 15.74 4.37
N ALA A 339 18.69 16.17 3.25
CA ALA A 339 18.24 15.27 2.21
C ALA A 339 19.35 14.35 1.71
N THR A 340 19.10 13.06 1.68
CA THR A 340 20.02 12.05 1.14
C THR A 340 19.83 11.80 -0.35
N LEU A 341 18.89 12.51 -1.00
CA LEU A 341 18.65 12.43 -2.43
C LEU A 341 19.93 12.77 -3.21
N ASN A 342 20.36 11.86 -4.09
CA ASN A 342 21.61 11.98 -4.84
C ASN A 342 22.84 12.32 -3.98
N SER A 343 22.89 11.86 -2.71
CA SER A 343 23.97 12.13 -1.75
C SER A 343 24.14 13.62 -1.44
N LEU A 344 23.09 14.42 -1.55
CA LEU A 344 23.12 15.87 -1.36
C LEU A 344 23.58 16.28 0.05
N ASN A 345 23.05 15.59 1.08
CA ASN A 345 23.31 15.85 2.51
C ASN A 345 23.15 17.32 2.94
N LYS A 346 22.15 17.98 2.39
CA LYS A 346 21.75 19.38 2.64
C LYS A 346 20.24 19.47 2.73
N ASP A 347 19.74 20.57 3.25
CA ASP A 347 18.30 20.86 3.21
C ASP A 347 17.86 21.09 1.76
N LEU A 348 16.68 20.60 1.44
CA LEU A 348 16.13 20.60 0.09
C LEU A 348 14.66 21.02 0.13
N GLU A 349 14.32 22.00 -0.69
CA GLU A 349 12.95 22.42 -0.95
C GLU A 349 12.53 21.93 -2.34
N ILE A 350 11.33 21.35 -2.42
CA ILE A 350 10.76 20.87 -3.67
C ILE A 350 9.36 21.46 -3.83
N THR A 351 9.08 22.00 -5.01
CA THR A 351 7.72 22.38 -5.38
C THR A 351 7.23 21.48 -6.50
N GLU A 352 6.08 20.84 -6.28
CA GLU A 352 5.47 19.90 -7.22
C GLU A 352 4.12 20.41 -7.71
N TYR A 353 3.88 20.25 -8.99
CA TYR A 353 2.61 20.58 -9.68
C TYR A 353 2.09 19.33 -10.40
N ASN A 354 0.83 19.01 -10.19
CA ASN A 354 0.19 17.86 -10.81
C ASN A 354 -1.11 18.25 -11.49
N LEU A 355 -1.35 17.64 -12.64
CA LEU A 355 -2.61 17.73 -13.38
C LEU A 355 -3.08 16.33 -13.75
N GLY A 356 -4.36 16.06 -13.59
CA GLY A 356 -4.98 14.78 -13.93
C GLY A 356 -6.29 14.98 -14.67
N LEU A 357 -6.55 14.04 -15.56
CA LEU A 357 -7.82 13.88 -16.24
C LEU A 357 -8.25 12.42 -16.16
N GLN A 358 -9.49 12.18 -15.77
CA GLN A 358 -10.07 10.85 -15.76
C GLN A 358 -11.36 10.86 -16.58
N TYR A 359 -11.46 9.94 -17.53
CA TYR A 359 -12.61 9.77 -18.39
C TYR A 359 -13.17 8.35 -18.31
N LYS A 360 -14.45 8.22 -17.97
CA LYS A 360 -15.20 6.94 -17.99
C LYS A 360 -15.62 6.64 -19.43
N ILE A 361 -14.92 5.72 -20.08
CA ILE A 361 -15.25 5.27 -21.44
C ILE A 361 -16.50 4.41 -21.42
N ALA A 362 -16.67 3.59 -20.36
CA ALA A 362 -17.82 2.74 -20.11
C ALA A 362 -17.99 2.56 -18.60
N LYS A 363 -19.07 1.89 -18.17
CA LYS A 363 -19.37 1.65 -16.74
C LYS A 363 -18.16 1.12 -15.97
N ASP A 364 -17.42 0.20 -16.57
CA ASP A 364 -16.32 -0.53 -15.92
C ASP A 364 -14.95 -0.19 -16.52
N VAL A 365 -14.88 0.83 -17.41
CA VAL A 365 -13.65 1.21 -18.13
C VAL A 365 -13.34 2.68 -17.92
N THR A 366 -12.17 2.97 -17.36
CA THR A 366 -11.71 4.32 -17.09
C THR A 366 -10.36 4.55 -17.77
N TYR A 367 -10.23 5.67 -18.47
CA TYR A 367 -8.98 6.18 -18.97
C TYR A 367 -8.49 7.33 -18.10
N LYS A 368 -7.20 7.33 -17.76
CA LYS A 368 -6.56 8.40 -16.98
C LYS A 368 -5.37 8.96 -17.74
N ILE A 369 -5.18 10.26 -17.65
CA ILE A 369 -3.97 10.98 -18.04
C ILE A 369 -3.52 11.76 -16.81
N GLN A 370 -2.23 11.70 -16.48
CA GLN A 370 -1.64 12.42 -15.37
C GLN A 370 -0.30 13.02 -15.80
N TYR A 371 -0.05 14.24 -15.37
CA TYR A 371 1.20 14.94 -15.55
C TYR A 371 1.66 15.49 -14.20
N ALA A 372 2.93 15.35 -13.90
CA ALA A 372 3.57 15.91 -12.73
C ALA A 372 4.90 16.56 -13.10
N ALA A 373 5.19 17.68 -12.47
CA ALA A 373 6.48 18.35 -12.57
C ALA A 373 6.94 18.77 -11.18
N ALA A 374 8.22 18.65 -10.89
CA ALA A 374 8.81 19.15 -9.66
C ALA A 374 10.07 19.94 -9.95
N SER A 375 10.22 21.06 -9.25
CA SER A 375 11.41 21.90 -9.25
C SER A 375 12.10 21.84 -7.90
N PHE A 376 13.43 21.98 -7.92
CA PHE A 376 14.31 21.91 -6.75
C PHE A 376 14.97 23.27 -6.53
N ASP A 377 15.13 23.68 -5.27
CA ASP A 377 15.88 24.89 -4.91
C ASP A 377 17.41 24.72 -5.05
N GLN A 378 17.89 23.49 -5.23
CA GLN A 378 19.30 23.16 -5.40
C GLN A 378 19.65 23.06 -6.90
N GLY A 379 20.42 24.03 -7.42
CA GLY A 379 20.76 24.16 -8.84
C GLY A 379 21.62 23.03 -9.46
N ASN A 380 21.97 22.01 -8.69
CA ASN A 380 22.65 20.81 -9.17
C ASN A 380 21.70 19.60 -9.35
N LEU A 381 20.40 19.80 -9.11
CA LEU A 381 19.37 18.82 -9.37
C LEU A 381 18.53 19.29 -10.56
N ASP A 382 18.31 18.39 -11.49
CA ASP A 382 17.46 18.66 -12.65
C ASP A 382 15.98 18.57 -12.25
N ASP A 383 15.15 19.46 -12.81
CA ASP A 383 13.70 19.38 -12.65
C ASP A 383 13.16 18.06 -13.17
N ILE A 384 12.17 17.51 -12.44
CA ILE A 384 11.52 16.27 -12.81
C ILE A 384 10.26 16.57 -13.59
N GLN A 385 10.05 15.84 -14.66
CA GLN A 385 8.78 15.80 -15.38
C GLN A 385 8.35 14.36 -15.59
N ASN A 386 7.07 14.12 -15.38
CA ASN A 386 6.49 12.80 -15.49
C ASN A 386 5.11 12.88 -16.16
N ALA A 387 4.88 12.03 -17.13
CA ALA A 387 3.58 11.86 -17.76
C ALA A 387 3.16 10.40 -17.72
N MET A 388 1.92 10.15 -17.38
CA MET A 388 1.33 8.82 -17.36
C MET A 388 -0.03 8.82 -18.06
N HIS A 389 -0.32 7.75 -18.77
CA HIS A 389 -1.67 7.42 -19.18
C HIS A 389 -1.99 5.95 -18.84
N SER A 390 -3.26 5.67 -18.53
CA SER A 390 -3.68 4.31 -18.22
C SER A 390 -5.10 4.01 -18.64
N ILE A 391 -5.35 2.76 -19.01
CA ILE A 391 -6.69 2.19 -19.11
C ILE A 391 -6.85 1.23 -17.94
N ASN A 392 -7.91 1.41 -17.15
CA ASN A 392 -8.27 0.58 -16.03
C ASN A 392 -9.65 -0.02 -16.27
N ILE A 393 -9.77 -1.33 -16.09
CA ILE A 393 -10.99 -2.10 -16.30
C ILE A 393 -11.30 -2.84 -15.00
N LYS A 394 -12.56 -2.76 -14.54
CA LYS A 394 -13.11 -3.61 -13.46
C LYS A 394 -14.08 -4.61 -14.07
N PHE A 395 -14.15 -5.84 -13.55
CA PHE A 395 -15.08 -6.88 -14.02
C PHE A 395 -15.42 -7.86 -12.92
#